data_f1648cf015c8fa7244c4c75d0aead408
#
_entry.id   f1648cf015c8fa7244c4c75d0aead408
#
_cell.length_a   1.000
_cell.length_b   1.000
_cell.length_c   1.000
_cell.angle_alpha   90.00
_cell.angle_beta   90.00
_cell.angle_gamma   90.00
#
_symmetry.space_group_name_H-M   'P 1'
#
loop_
_entity.id
_entity.type
_entity.pdbx_description
1 polymer ?
#
loop_
_entity_poly.entity_id
_entity_poly.type
_entity_poly.pdbx_seq_one_letter_code
_entity_poly.pdbx_strand_id
1 'polypeptide(L)'
;MSDLVQLSKDNDIAIIMINNPPVNALSPGVPEGISEAIEQIDKDPTVKAAVMMGAGKTFVAGADIKEFGKMTSGKTRGGIPFLPLLMRIEDCSKPVVMAIHGTAFGGGLELAMAGHYRVAAPSAQVGQPEVKLGIIPGAAGTQRLPRLAGVAKAVEMCAGGDPIKAKEALSLGIIDKLIDGDLLAGAVAFAREVAGKPARKTRERNEKLGSAEQNAAIFAAARDAARKKARGLMAPLAAIDAVEAATKLPFDQGVEAERKLFTECLFSDQSKAMIHVFFGEREVAKIPDVPKETPTIPVNSAAVIGAGTMGGGIAMNFANAGIPVLLKETDQAALDRGINTIRKNYDNSVKKGRFTQQQMDDRMKLIKPTLTYDGFEQVDMVVEAVFEGMALKKQVFGDLDKICKPGAILASNTSTLNIDEIASATSRPESVIGTHFFSPANVMRLLEIVRGKASSKEVIATCMQLSKKLGKVGVLVGNCRGFVGNRMFGPYRREAQFLVEEGAGIEAVDKAMYDYGMAMGPLAVGDLAGLDVGWRIRKEFKHLEKPGVRQPLAEDRLCEMGRYGQKTGAGWYKYDENRRAIFDPTVEENV
;
A
#
# COMPACT_ATOMS: atom_id res chain seq x y z
N MET A 1 26.84 -20.54 -17.33
CA MET A 1 25.84 -20.04 -16.34
C MET A 1 25.90 -18.52 -16.32
N SER A 2 24.78 -17.85 -16.13
CA SER A 2 24.81 -16.40 -15.93
C SER A 2 25.43 -16.07 -14.57
N ASP A 3 26.09 -14.89 -14.43
CA ASP A 3 26.66 -14.45 -13.16
C ASP A 3 25.59 -14.26 -12.04
N LEU A 4 24.28 -14.30 -12.42
CA LEU A 4 23.15 -14.10 -11.54
C LEU A 4 22.65 -15.40 -10.87
N VAL A 5 23.13 -16.57 -11.31
CA VAL A 5 22.75 -17.88 -10.77
C VAL A 5 23.99 -18.75 -10.60
N GLN A 6 24.22 -19.19 -9.39
CA GLN A 6 25.37 -20.04 -9.05
C GLN A 6 24.89 -21.45 -8.75
N LEU A 7 25.60 -22.46 -9.25
CA LEU A 7 25.38 -23.86 -8.97
C LEU A 7 26.58 -24.39 -8.15
N SER A 8 26.30 -24.97 -7.00
CA SER A 8 27.28 -25.62 -6.12
C SER A 8 26.73 -26.94 -5.61
N LYS A 9 27.53 -27.71 -4.88
CA LYS A 9 27.11 -28.98 -4.29
C LYS A 9 27.51 -29.06 -2.84
N ASP A 10 26.65 -29.67 -2.03
CA ASP A 10 26.94 -30.22 -0.71
C ASP A 10 26.74 -31.74 -0.77
N ASN A 11 27.84 -32.46 -1.04
CA ASN A 11 27.86 -33.90 -1.33
C ASN A 11 26.92 -34.26 -2.51
N ASP A 12 25.81 -34.90 -2.24
CA ASP A 12 24.83 -35.36 -3.21
C ASP A 12 23.66 -34.41 -3.42
N ILE A 13 23.67 -33.21 -2.79
CA ILE A 13 22.66 -32.17 -2.94
C ILE A 13 23.23 -31.01 -3.76
N ALA A 14 22.58 -30.70 -4.86
CA ALA A 14 22.87 -29.49 -5.63
C ALA A 14 22.24 -28.25 -4.98
N ILE A 15 22.94 -27.13 -5.02
CA ILE A 15 22.46 -25.85 -4.49
C ILE A 15 22.45 -24.81 -5.60
N ILE A 16 21.28 -24.32 -5.96
CA ILE A 16 21.05 -23.24 -6.91
C ILE A 16 20.86 -21.96 -6.11
N MET A 17 21.79 -21.04 -6.22
CA MET A 17 21.73 -19.74 -5.55
C MET A 17 21.42 -18.63 -6.56
N ILE A 18 20.27 -17.97 -6.43
CA ILE A 18 19.87 -16.82 -7.25
C ILE A 18 20.45 -15.55 -6.58
N ASN A 19 21.27 -14.81 -7.29
CA ASN A 19 21.93 -13.60 -6.78
C ASN A 19 21.73 -12.41 -7.73
N ASN A 20 20.56 -11.82 -7.70
CA ASN A 20 20.18 -10.63 -8.47
C ASN A 20 19.68 -9.51 -7.54
N PRO A 21 20.61 -8.82 -6.84
CA PRO A 21 20.23 -7.79 -5.87
C PRO A 21 19.48 -6.61 -6.53
N PRO A 22 18.62 -5.90 -5.76
CA PRO A 22 18.44 -6.04 -4.30
C PRO A 22 17.39 -7.07 -3.89
N VAL A 23 16.57 -7.63 -4.81
CA VAL A 23 15.37 -8.41 -4.48
C VAL A 23 15.22 -9.70 -5.29
N ASN A 24 16.26 -10.11 -5.97
CA ASN A 24 16.29 -11.32 -6.81
C ASN A 24 15.14 -11.37 -7.83
N ALA A 25 14.83 -10.22 -8.48
CA ALA A 25 13.81 -10.17 -9.52
C ALA A 25 14.18 -11.10 -10.69
N LEU A 26 13.16 -11.65 -11.36
CA LEU A 26 13.31 -12.52 -12.53
C LEU A 26 13.64 -11.71 -13.79
N SER A 27 14.72 -10.93 -13.73
CA SER A 27 15.28 -10.19 -14.85
C SER A 27 15.97 -11.14 -15.85
N PRO A 28 16.18 -10.72 -17.12
CA PRO A 28 16.97 -11.49 -18.09
C PRO A 28 18.31 -11.97 -17.50
N GLY A 29 18.65 -13.22 -17.73
CA GLY A 29 19.81 -13.89 -17.15
C GLY A 29 19.50 -14.78 -15.94
N VAL A 30 18.45 -14.47 -15.15
CA VAL A 30 18.04 -15.32 -14.00
C VAL A 30 17.30 -16.57 -14.50
N PRO A 31 16.25 -16.46 -15.35
CA PRO A 31 15.60 -17.66 -15.89
C PRO A 31 16.55 -18.57 -16.66
N GLU A 32 17.47 -18.00 -17.44
CA GLU A 32 18.48 -18.74 -18.20
C GLU A 32 19.41 -19.53 -17.28
N GLY A 33 19.96 -18.86 -16.27
CA GLY A 33 20.86 -19.52 -15.30
C GLY A 33 20.17 -20.62 -14.50
N ILE A 34 18.90 -20.43 -14.11
CA ILE A 34 18.10 -21.50 -13.46
C ILE A 34 17.91 -22.67 -14.43
N SER A 35 17.58 -22.40 -15.69
CA SER A 35 17.36 -23.43 -16.70
C SER A 35 18.60 -24.28 -16.94
N GLU A 36 19.78 -23.63 -17.07
CA GLU A 36 21.07 -24.31 -17.19
C GLU A 36 21.41 -25.15 -15.96
N ALA A 37 21.16 -24.61 -14.76
CA ALA A 37 21.41 -25.34 -13.52
C ALA A 37 20.53 -26.60 -13.39
N ILE A 38 19.23 -26.49 -13.69
CA ILE A 38 18.30 -27.64 -13.67
C ILE A 38 18.74 -28.71 -14.70
N GLU A 39 19.16 -28.30 -15.90
CA GLU A 39 19.64 -29.23 -16.91
C GLU A 39 20.91 -29.97 -16.48
N GLN A 40 21.86 -29.29 -15.84
CA GLN A 40 23.07 -29.90 -15.27
C GLN A 40 22.72 -30.90 -14.16
N ILE A 41 21.82 -30.50 -13.24
CA ILE A 41 21.36 -31.35 -12.13
C ILE A 41 20.71 -32.61 -12.67
N ASP A 42 19.86 -32.49 -13.67
CA ASP A 42 19.10 -33.63 -14.21
C ASP A 42 20.03 -34.68 -14.86
N LYS A 43 21.12 -34.22 -15.50
CA LYS A 43 22.13 -35.04 -16.14
C LYS A 43 23.18 -35.64 -15.19
N ASP A 44 23.37 -35.07 -13.99
CA ASP A 44 24.43 -35.47 -13.08
C ASP A 44 23.99 -36.65 -12.18
N PRO A 45 24.54 -37.87 -12.38
CA PRO A 45 24.13 -39.04 -11.61
C PRO A 45 24.55 -39.00 -10.14
N THR A 46 25.46 -38.09 -9.76
CA THR A 46 25.91 -37.90 -8.38
C THR A 46 24.97 -37.03 -7.56
N VAL A 47 24.09 -36.25 -8.22
CA VAL A 47 23.09 -35.43 -7.56
C VAL A 47 21.81 -36.21 -7.32
N LYS A 48 21.31 -36.24 -6.09
CA LYS A 48 20.09 -36.96 -5.70
C LYS A 48 18.90 -36.02 -5.47
N ALA A 49 19.14 -34.76 -5.10
CA ALA A 49 18.14 -33.72 -4.95
C ALA A 49 18.80 -32.36 -5.09
N ALA A 50 17.97 -31.31 -5.23
CA ALA A 50 18.45 -29.93 -5.32
C ALA A 50 17.73 -29.01 -4.34
N VAL A 51 18.42 -27.96 -3.91
CA VAL A 51 17.86 -26.82 -3.17
C VAL A 51 17.99 -25.56 -4.03
N MET A 52 16.93 -24.78 -4.15
CA MET A 52 16.95 -23.45 -4.78
C MET A 52 16.66 -22.38 -3.74
N MET A 53 17.53 -21.37 -3.65
CA MET A 53 17.44 -20.29 -2.67
C MET A 53 17.85 -18.95 -3.30
N GLY A 54 17.34 -17.84 -2.78
CA GLY A 54 17.83 -16.50 -3.12
C GLY A 54 18.98 -16.08 -2.22
N ALA A 55 19.95 -15.34 -2.73
CA ALA A 55 20.97 -14.68 -1.93
C ALA A 55 20.41 -13.43 -1.22
N GLY A 56 21.06 -13.01 -0.14
CA GLY A 56 20.71 -11.78 0.57
C GLY A 56 19.44 -11.91 1.41
N LYS A 57 18.49 -10.98 1.26
CA LYS A 57 17.36 -10.80 2.20
C LYS A 57 16.05 -11.44 1.76
N THR A 58 15.95 -11.95 0.55
CA THR A 58 14.69 -12.45 0.00
C THR A 58 14.92 -13.60 -0.98
N PHE A 59 13.94 -14.48 -1.10
CA PHE A 59 13.95 -15.54 -2.11
C PHE A 59 13.88 -14.92 -3.52
N VAL A 60 12.69 -14.56 -3.99
CA VAL A 60 12.45 -13.89 -5.27
C VAL A 60 11.23 -12.99 -5.12
N ALA A 61 11.39 -11.69 -5.34
CA ALA A 61 10.31 -10.72 -5.14
C ALA A 61 9.34 -10.61 -6.34
N GLY A 62 9.54 -11.39 -7.40
CA GLY A 62 8.68 -11.46 -8.57
C GLY A 62 9.37 -11.18 -9.90
N ALA A 63 8.56 -10.97 -10.93
CA ALA A 63 9.02 -10.58 -12.24
C ALA A 63 9.64 -9.16 -12.24
N ASP A 64 10.55 -8.89 -13.16
CA ASP A 64 11.01 -7.53 -13.40
C ASP A 64 9.90 -6.72 -14.10
N ILE A 65 9.27 -5.81 -13.35
CA ILE A 65 8.14 -5.03 -13.85
C ILE A 65 8.52 -4.15 -15.06
N LYS A 66 9.79 -3.78 -15.22
CA LYS A 66 10.28 -3.03 -16.38
C LYS A 66 10.11 -3.82 -17.68
N GLU A 67 10.18 -5.14 -17.62
CA GLU A 67 9.99 -6.00 -18.80
C GLU A 67 8.55 -5.95 -19.31
N PHE A 68 7.56 -5.75 -18.46
CA PHE A 68 6.16 -5.54 -18.88
C PHE A 68 6.00 -4.28 -19.73
N GLY A 69 6.70 -3.20 -19.39
CA GLY A 69 6.72 -1.98 -20.20
C GLY A 69 7.33 -2.20 -21.60
N LYS A 70 8.34 -3.06 -21.73
CA LYS A 70 8.90 -3.44 -23.02
C LYS A 70 7.90 -4.25 -23.85
N MET A 71 7.21 -5.22 -23.23
CA MET A 71 6.18 -6.03 -23.90
C MET A 71 5.05 -5.16 -24.47
N THR A 72 4.53 -4.23 -23.66
CA THR A 72 3.44 -3.33 -24.08
C THR A 72 3.84 -2.30 -25.11
N SER A 73 5.14 -1.98 -25.23
CA SER A 73 5.68 -1.09 -26.27
C SER A 73 6.13 -1.80 -27.56
N GLY A 74 5.82 -3.10 -27.71
CA GLY A 74 6.17 -3.90 -28.88
C GLY A 74 7.66 -4.28 -28.97
N LYS A 75 8.43 -4.07 -27.90
CA LYS A 75 9.83 -4.50 -27.82
C LYS A 75 9.90 -5.95 -27.39
N THR A 76 10.80 -6.71 -28.00
CA THR A 76 11.02 -8.11 -27.63
C THR A 76 11.52 -8.21 -26.19
N ARG A 77 10.89 -9.07 -25.39
CA ARG A 77 11.42 -9.44 -24.09
C ARG A 77 12.73 -10.18 -24.27
N GLY A 78 13.77 -9.78 -23.55
CA GLY A 78 15.00 -10.56 -23.47
C GLY A 78 14.80 -11.85 -22.67
N GLY A 79 15.58 -12.89 -23.02
CA GLY A 79 15.63 -14.12 -22.25
C GLY A 79 14.66 -15.22 -22.68
N ILE A 80 14.68 -16.33 -21.94
CA ILE A 80 13.81 -17.48 -22.20
C ILE A 80 12.40 -17.25 -21.64
N PRO A 81 11.37 -17.88 -22.23
CA PRO A 81 10.03 -17.83 -21.67
C PRO A 81 9.96 -18.45 -20.27
N PHE A 82 9.29 -17.76 -19.34
CA PHE A 82 9.29 -18.16 -17.92
C PHE A 82 8.46 -19.43 -17.66
N LEU A 83 7.29 -19.57 -18.29
CA LEU A 83 6.44 -20.75 -18.10
C LEU A 83 7.11 -22.07 -18.51
N PRO A 84 7.78 -22.19 -19.69
CA PRO A 84 8.56 -23.39 -20.02
C PRO A 84 9.65 -23.73 -19.00
N LEU A 85 10.30 -22.72 -18.38
CA LEU A 85 11.25 -22.95 -17.30
C LEU A 85 10.56 -23.61 -16.09
N LEU A 86 9.39 -23.12 -15.68
CA LEU A 86 8.64 -23.70 -14.55
C LEU A 86 8.22 -25.14 -14.83
N MET A 87 7.83 -25.45 -16.08
CA MET A 87 7.53 -26.81 -16.48
C MET A 87 8.77 -27.71 -16.40
N ARG A 88 9.93 -27.23 -16.85
CA ARG A 88 11.21 -27.95 -16.75
C ARG A 88 11.62 -28.23 -15.30
N ILE A 89 11.43 -27.28 -14.39
CA ILE A 89 11.70 -27.49 -12.95
C ILE A 89 10.80 -28.61 -12.41
N GLU A 90 9.52 -28.54 -12.72
CA GLU A 90 8.52 -29.52 -12.25
C GLU A 90 8.71 -30.90 -12.89
N ASP A 91 9.32 -30.98 -14.09
CA ASP A 91 9.65 -32.23 -14.80
C ASP A 91 11.05 -32.76 -14.46
N CYS A 92 11.84 -32.05 -13.66
CA CYS A 92 13.14 -32.54 -13.21
C CYS A 92 13.01 -33.92 -12.55
N SER A 93 13.83 -34.85 -12.93
CA SER A 93 13.80 -36.23 -12.42
C SER A 93 14.17 -36.35 -10.93
N LYS A 94 14.78 -35.29 -10.40
CA LYS A 94 15.25 -35.20 -9.02
C LYS A 94 14.43 -34.20 -8.22
N PRO A 95 14.14 -34.48 -6.95
CA PRO A 95 13.42 -33.52 -6.09
C PRO A 95 14.12 -32.14 -6.04
N VAL A 96 13.39 -31.09 -6.34
CA VAL A 96 13.83 -29.69 -6.19
C VAL A 96 13.09 -29.07 -5.00
N VAL A 97 13.83 -28.66 -3.97
CA VAL A 97 13.33 -28.02 -2.76
C VAL A 97 13.55 -26.53 -2.84
N MET A 98 12.48 -25.76 -2.76
CA MET A 98 12.53 -24.30 -2.72
C MET A 98 12.69 -23.82 -1.28
N ALA A 99 13.78 -23.09 -0.98
CA ALA A 99 14.08 -22.55 0.35
C ALA A 99 13.73 -21.07 0.42
N ILE A 100 12.58 -20.75 1.02
CA ILE A 100 11.95 -19.42 0.97
C ILE A 100 12.30 -18.65 2.24
N HIS A 101 12.90 -17.46 2.06
CA HIS A 101 13.09 -16.47 3.12
C HIS A 101 12.68 -15.07 2.61
N GLY A 102 12.44 -14.12 3.52
CA GLY A 102 11.95 -12.80 3.14
C GLY A 102 10.64 -12.89 2.38
N THR A 103 10.66 -12.74 1.07
CA THR A 103 9.45 -12.75 0.23
C THR A 103 9.57 -13.70 -0.97
N ALA A 104 8.45 -14.37 -1.30
CA ALA A 104 8.22 -15.02 -2.58
C ALA A 104 6.90 -14.47 -3.14
N PHE A 105 6.99 -13.47 -4.04
CA PHE A 105 5.82 -12.75 -4.56
C PHE A 105 5.68 -12.92 -6.07
N GLY A 106 4.45 -13.02 -6.55
CA GLY A 106 4.14 -13.11 -7.96
C GLY A 106 4.93 -14.23 -8.64
N GLY A 107 5.67 -13.90 -9.70
CA GLY A 107 6.56 -14.86 -10.38
C GLY A 107 7.51 -15.61 -9.44
N GLY A 108 7.87 -15.03 -8.27
CA GLY A 108 8.68 -15.70 -7.27
C GLY A 108 7.92 -16.83 -6.55
N LEU A 109 6.64 -16.64 -6.28
CA LEU A 109 5.78 -17.69 -5.75
C LEU A 109 5.45 -18.73 -6.85
N GLU A 110 5.26 -18.29 -8.08
CA GLU A 110 5.08 -19.20 -9.24
C GLU A 110 6.30 -20.11 -9.40
N LEU A 111 7.52 -19.54 -9.29
CA LEU A 111 8.76 -20.31 -9.27
C LEU A 111 8.78 -21.32 -8.11
N ALA A 112 8.44 -20.89 -6.91
CA ALA A 112 8.41 -21.75 -5.73
C ALA A 112 7.38 -22.89 -5.87
N MET A 113 6.21 -22.63 -6.46
CA MET A 113 5.17 -23.65 -6.68
C MET A 113 5.52 -24.66 -7.79
N ALA A 114 6.46 -24.33 -8.66
CA ALA A 114 7.01 -25.27 -9.65
C ALA A 114 8.02 -26.25 -9.03
N GLY A 115 8.59 -25.96 -7.86
CA GLY A 115 9.40 -26.91 -7.10
C GLY A 115 8.54 -28.05 -6.53
N HIS A 116 9.17 -29.18 -6.28
CA HIS A 116 8.51 -30.37 -5.74
C HIS A 116 8.16 -30.18 -4.26
N TYR A 117 9.01 -29.48 -3.53
CA TYR A 117 8.85 -29.18 -2.10
C TYR A 117 9.23 -27.73 -1.81
N ARG A 118 8.66 -27.16 -0.74
CA ARG A 118 8.90 -25.77 -0.29
C ARG A 118 9.15 -25.79 1.22
N VAL A 119 10.31 -25.32 1.60
CA VAL A 119 10.63 -25.03 3.02
C VAL A 119 10.79 -23.53 3.19
N ALA A 120 10.52 -23.00 4.37
CA ALA A 120 10.60 -21.56 4.57
C ALA A 120 11.11 -21.17 5.97
N ALA A 121 11.76 -20.01 6.04
CA ALA A 121 12.00 -19.34 7.32
C ALA A 121 10.67 -18.87 7.94
N PRO A 122 10.49 -18.88 9.28
CA PRO A 122 9.25 -18.47 9.94
C PRO A 122 8.80 -17.04 9.64
N SER A 123 9.75 -16.15 9.33
CA SER A 123 9.50 -14.75 8.98
C SER A 123 9.10 -14.54 7.52
N ALA A 124 9.17 -15.57 6.67
CA ALA A 124 8.89 -15.44 5.24
C ALA A 124 7.42 -15.10 4.94
N GLN A 125 7.21 -14.49 3.80
CA GLN A 125 5.89 -14.16 3.25
C GLN A 125 5.77 -14.65 1.81
N VAL A 126 4.58 -15.10 1.44
CA VAL A 126 4.25 -15.52 0.08
C VAL A 126 2.98 -14.83 -0.41
N GLY A 127 2.87 -14.55 -1.72
CA GLY A 127 1.68 -13.88 -2.25
C GLY A 127 1.66 -13.76 -3.76
N GLN A 128 0.47 -13.41 -4.30
CA GLN A 128 0.25 -13.13 -5.72
C GLN A 128 -0.29 -11.69 -5.86
N PRO A 129 0.58 -10.66 -5.78
CA PRO A 129 0.18 -9.25 -5.73
C PRO A 129 -0.08 -8.62 -7.11
N GLU A 130 -0.12 -9.39 -8.17
CA GLU A 130 -0.20 -8.94 -9.57
C GLU A 130 -1.38 -8.01 -9.84
N VAL A 131 -2.52 -8.23 -9.18
CA VAL A 131 -3.70 -7.35 -9.33
C VAL A 131 -3.45 -5.91 -8.90
N LYS A 132 -2.44 -5.67 -8.05
CA LYS A 132 -1.99 -4.31 -7.67
C LYS A 132 -1.28 -3.58 -8.81
N LEU A 133 -0.92 -4.30 -9.88
CA LEU A 133 -0.37 -3.77 -11.13
C LEU A 133 -1.37 -3.84 -12.29
N GLY A 134 -2.64 -4.19 -12.00
CA GLY A 134 -3.67 -4.36 -13.02
C GLY A 134 -3.48 -5.58 -13.91
N ILE A 135 -2.70 -6.58 -13.48
CA ILE A 135 -2.50 -7.87 -14.16
C ILE A 135 -2.88 -9.03 -13.23
N ILE A 136 -2.82 -10.25 -13.73
CA ILE A 136 -3.02 -11.48 -12.94
C ILE A 136 -1.72 -12.30 -12.92
N PRO A 137 -1.57 -13.34 -12.08
CA PRO A 137 -0.51 -14.32 -12.22
C PRO A 137 -0.52 -14.91 -13.64
N GLY A 138 0.64 -14.99 -14.30
CA GLY A 138 0.71 -15.32 -15.71
C GLY A 138 1.66 -16.48 -16.08
N ALA A 139 2.16 -17.19 -15.05
CA ALA A 139 3.00 -18.37 -15.22
C ALA A 139 2.48 -19.59 -14.45
N ALA A 140 1.20 -19.85 -14.63
CA ALA A 140 0.42 -20.91 -13.98
C ALA A 140 0.21 -20.72 -12.45
N GLY A 141 0.32 -19.48 -11.96
CA GLY A 141 0.06 -19.16 -10.56
C GLY A 141 -1.38 -19.41 -10.17
N THR A 142 -2.36 -19.00 -11.00
CA THR A 142 -3.78 -19.27 -10.76
C THR A 142 -4.13 -20.76 -10.93
N GLN A 143 -3.25 -21.54 -11.52
CA GLN A 143 -3.44 -22.99 -11.73
C GLN A 143 -2.80 -23.81 -10.62
N ARG A 144 -1.61 -23.44 -10.14
CA ARG A 144 -0.91 -24.17 -9.08
C ARG A 144 -1.40 -23.81 -7.67
N LEU A 145 -1.70 -22.56 -7.43
CA LEU A 145 -2.09 -22.11 -6.08
C LEU A 145 -3.36 -22.81 -5.55
N PRO A 146 -4.46 -22.98 -6.31
CA PRO A 146 -5.64 -23.68 -5.81
C PRO A 146 -5.38 -25.17 -5.55
N ARG A 147 -4.42 -25.78 -6.25
CA ARG A 147 -3.99 -27.17 -6.02
C ARG A 147 -3.21 -27.35 -4.71
N LEU A 148 -2.61 -26.27 -4.20
CA LEU A 148 -1.87 -26.27 -2.92
C LEU A 148 -2.73 -25.77 -1.76
N ALA A 149 -3.40 -24.62 -1.93
CA ALA A 149 -4.09 -23.90 -0.86
C ALA A 149 -5.62 -24.10 -0.83
N GLY A 150 -6.19 -24.72 -1.87
CA GLY A 150 -7.63 -24.76 -2.08
C GLY A 150 -8.16 -23.52 -2.80
N VAL A 151 -9.35 -23.64 -3.38
CA VAL A 151 -9.94 -22.65 -4.29
C VAL A 151 -10.22 -21.31 -3.59
N ALA A 152 -10.83 -21.33 -2.41
CA ALA A 152 -11.19 -20.11 -1.69
C ALA A 152 -9.97 -19.23 -1.38
N LYS A 153 -8.88 -19.83 -0.88
CA LYS A 153 -7.65 -19.10 -0.57
C LYS A 153 -6.93 -18.64 -1.83
N ALA A 154 -6.92 -19.43 -2.88
CA ALA A 154 -6.33 -19.03 -4.17
C ALA A 154 -7.04 -17.81 -4.76
N VAL A 155 -8.38 -17.80 -4.74
CA VAL A 155 -9.18 -16.62 -5.14
C VAL A 155 -8.86 -15.39 -4.28
N GLU A 156 -8.80 -15.56 -2.96
CA GLU A 156 -8.45 -14.47 -2.04
C GLU A 156 -7.08 -13.87 -2.36
N MET A 157 -6.06 -14.72 -2.54
CA MET A 157 -4.68 -14.28 -2.80
C MET A 157 -4.51 -13.69 -4.21
N CYS A 158 -5.10 -14.30 -5.24
CA CYS A 158 -4.93 -13.84 -6.62
C CYS A 158 -5.78 -12.60 -6.94
N ALA A 159 -7.00 -12.48 -6.40
CA ALA A 159 -7.89 -11.35 -6.66
C ALA A 159 -7.69 -10.19 -5.66
N GLY A 160 -7.22 -10.48 -4.45
CA GLY A 160 -6.92 -9.48 -3.43
C GLY A 160 -5.48 -8.97 -3.48
N GLY A 161 -4.53 -9.82 -3.84
CA GLY A 161 -3.12 -9.49 -3.93
C GLY A 161 -2.42 -9.25 -2.58
N ASP A 162 -3.01 -9.67 -1.47
CA ASP A 162 -2.40 -9.52 -0.15
C ASP A 162 -1.55 -10.76 0.19
N PRO A 163 -0.33 -10.56 0.71
CA PRO A 163 0.55 -11.66 1.09
C PRO A 163 0.11 -12.31 2.41
N ILE A 164 0.46 -13.57 2.56
CA ILE A 164 0.30 -14.33 3.80
C ILE A 164 1.65 -14.70 4.41
N LYS A 165 1.67 -14.91 5.74
CA LYS A 165 2.86 -15.32 6.47
C LYS A 165 3.16 -16.82 6.29
N ALA A 166 4.42 -17.21 6.46
CA ALA A 166 4.89 -18.59 6.31
C ALA A 166 4.10 -19.60 7.18
N LYS A 167 3.70 -19.23 8.39
CA LYS A 167 2.90 -20.10 9.28
C LYS A 167 1.52 -20.40 8.68
N GLU A 168 0.85 -19.42 8.10
CA GLU A 168 -0.42 -19.61 7.40
C GLU A 168 -0.22 -20.42 6.13
N ALA A 169 0.82 -20.11 5.34
CA ALA A 169 1.17 -20.85 4.13
C ALA A 169 1.47 -22.34 4.40
N LEU A 170 2.08 -22.66 5.56
CA LEU A 170 2.27 -24.03 6.02
C LEU A 170 0.93 -24.73 6.30
N SER A 171 0.03 -24.08 7.04
CA SER A 171 -1.28 -24.68 7.36
C SER A 171 -2.15 -24.94 6.13
N LEU A 172 -1.93 -24.18 5.06
CA LEU A 172 -2.63 -24.31 3.78
C LEU A 172 -1.97 -25.33 2.83
N GLY A 173 -0.73 -25.76 3.12
CA GLY A 173 0.03 -26.68 2.28
C GLY A 173 0.74 -26.02 1.09
N ILE A 174 0.86 -24.68 1.09
CA ILE A 174 1.74 -23.94 0.16
C ILE A 174 3.21 -24.21 0.52
N ILE A 175 3.52 -24.26 1.81
CA ILE A 175 4.82 -24.61 2.38
C ILE A 175 4.71 -25.98 3.04
N ASP A 176 5.75 -26.81 2.93
CA ASP A 176 5.80 -28.16 3.47
C ASP A 176 6.42 -28.19 4.88
N LYS A 177 7.40 -27.30 5.17
CA LYS A 177 8.09 -27.27 6.46
C LYS A 177 8.64 -25.88 6.78
N LEU A 178 8.56 -25.45 8.03
CA LEU A 178 9.30 -24.28 8.51
C LEU A 178 10.66 -24.74 9.05
N ILE A 179 11.69 -23.94 8.78
CA ILE A 179 13.06 -24.18 9.25
C ILE A 179 13.44 -23.01 10.17
N ASP A 180 13.69 -23.33 11.42
CA ASP A 180 14.26 -22.39 12.38
C ASP A 180 15.80 -22.35 12.26
N GLY A 181 16.39 -21.18 12.39
CA GLY A 181 17.84 -21.00 12.31
C GLY A 181 18.36 -20.93 10.88
N ASP A 182 19.40 -21.73 10.55
CA ASP A 182 20.02 -21.72 9.21
C ASP A 182 19.13 -22.42 8.18
N LEU A 183 18.50 -21.59 7.35
CA LEU A 183 17.58 -22.06 6.32
C LEU A 183 18.29 -22.93 5.28
N LEU A 184 19.49 -22.61 4.86
CA LEU A 184 20.21 -23.39 3.84
C LEU A 184 20.56 -24.78 4.37
N ALA A 185 21.14 -24.85 5.55
CA ALA A 185 21.47 -26.13 6.20
C ALA A 185 20.22 -26.99 6.42
N GLY A 186 19.12 -26.38 6.90
CA GLY A 186 17.85 -27.07 7.07
C GLY A 186 17.20 -27.53 5.76
N ALA A 187 17.30 -26.73 4.68
CA ALA A 187 16.80 -27.10 3.36
C ALA A 187 17.60 -28.25 2.74
N VAL A 188 18.92 -28.24 2.89
CA VAL A 188 19.81 -29.35 2.45
C VAL A 188 19.48 -30.64 3.21
N ALA A 189 19.32 -30.56 4.54
CA ALA A 189 18.89 -31.71 5.34
C ALA A 189 17.52 -32.24 4.86
N PHE A 190 16.54 -31.36 4.60
CA PHE A 190 15.24 -31.75 4.07
C PHE A 190 15.34 -32.33 2.65
N ALA A 191 16.21 -31.78 1.80
CA ALA A 191 16.46 -32.33 0.47
C ALA A 191 16.99 -33.80 0.53
N ARG A 192 17.85 -34.11 1.51
CA ARG A 192 18.28 -35.49 1.78
C ARG A 192 17.14 -36.41 2.24
N GLU A 193 16.20 -35.88 3.06
CA GLU A 193 15.01 -36.64 3.50
C GLU A 193 14.09 -37.05 2.33
N VAL A 194 14.04 -36.24 1.28
CA VAL A 194 13.17 -36.44 0.11
C VAL A 194 13.90 -37.01 -1.09
N ALA A 195 15.22 -37.12 -1.04
CA ALA A 195 16.03 -37.76 -2.07
C ALA A 195 15.55 -39.20 -2.31
N GLY A 196 15.41 -39.58 -3.59
CA GLY A 196 14.91 -40.90 -3.98
C GLY A 196 13.39 -41.09 -3.84
N LYS A 197 12.64 -40.15 -3.31
CA LYS A 197 11.17 -40.18 -3.36
C LYS A 197 10.68 -39.70 -4.74
N PRO A 198 9.51 -40.18 -5.22
CA PRO A 198 8.91 -39.68 -6.44
C PRO A 198 8.73 -38.15 -6.38
N ALA A 199 9.08 -37.45 -7.45
CA ALA A 199 8.89 -36.02 -7.57
C ALA A 199 7.39 -35.68 -7.58
N ARG A 200 6.95 -34.82 -6.63
CA ARG A 200 5.56 -34.40 -6.49
C ARG A 200 5.29 -33.21 -7.40
N LYS A 201 4.64 -33.44 -8.52
CA LYS A 201 4.26 -32.34 -9.43
C LYS A 201 3.01 -31.62 -8.93
N THR A 202 3.12 -30.33 -8.68
CA THR A 202 1.97 -29.51 -8.20
C THR A 202 0.83 -29.53 -9.22
N ARG A 203 1.12 -29.51 -10.51
CA ARG A 203 0.12 -29.55 -11.58
C ARG A 203 -0.77 -30.78 -11.59
N GLU A 204 -0.33 -31.90 -10.99
CA GLU A 204 -1.07 -33.16 -10.93
C GLU A 204 -1.94 -33.29 -9.66
N ARG A 205 -1.81 -32.36 -8.72
CA ARG A 205 -2.52 -32.37 -7.43
C ARG A 205 -3.91 -31.74 -7.56
N ASN A 206 -4.94 -32.56 -7.68
CA ASN A 206 -6.32 -32.08 -7.87
C ASN A 206 -7.19 -32.18 -6.60
N GLU A 207 -6.66 -32.71 -5.50
CA GLU A 207 -7.42 -33.07 -4.29
C GLU A 207 -8.11 -31.87 -3.64
N LYS A 208 -7.53 -30.67 -3.81
CA LYS A 208 -8.04 -29.43 -3.21
C LYS A 208 -8.88 -28.56 -4.16
N LEU A 209 -9.11 -29.02 -5.39
CA LEU A 209 -9.89 -28.24 -6.36
C LEU A 209 -11.40 -28.23 -6.06
N GLY A 210 -11.89 -29.19 -5.25
CA GLY A 210 -13.31 -29.27 -4.89
C GLY A 210 -14.23 -29.64 -6.04
N SER A 211 -15.55 -29.65 -5.78
CA SER A 211 -16.57 -29.88 -6.81
C SER A 211 -17.07 -28.55 -7.41
N ALA A 212 -17.66 -28.62 -8.60
CA ALA A 212 -18.27 -27.44 -9.25
C ALA A 212 -19.32 -26.75 -8.37
N GLU A 213 -20.12 -27.53 -7.63
CA GLU A 213 -21.17 -27.01 -6.74
C GLU A 213 -20.59 -26.26 -5.55
N GLN A 214 -19.56 -26.82 -4.89
CA GLN A 214 -18.85 -26.17 -3.78
C GLN A 214 -18.19 -24.87 -4.22
N ASN A 215 -17.63 -24.83 -5.40
CA ASN A 215 -16.90 -23.68 -5.92
C ASN A 215 -17.84 -22.57 -6.44
N ALA A 216 -19.04 -22.88 -6.90
CA ALA A 216 -19.96 -21.88 -7.44
C ALA A 216 -20.25 -20.74 -6.46
N ALA A 217 -20.49 -21.07 -5.19
CA ALA A 217 -20.74 -20.08 -4.14
C ALA A 217 -19.48 -19.22 -3.85
N ILE A 218 -18.29 -19.84 -3.87
CA ILE A 218 -17.01 -19.14 -3.65
C ILE A 218 -16.79 -18.09 -4.74
N PHE A 219 -16.94 -18.48 -6.01
CA PHE A 219 -16.73 -17.58 -7.14
C PHE A 219 -17.78 -16.46 -7.21
N ALA A 220 -19.05 -16.77 -6.94
CA ALA A 220 -20.10 -15.74 -6.88
C ALA A 220 -19.81 -14.69 -5.80
N ALA A 221 -19.50 -15.12 -4.58
CA ALA A 221 -19.16 -14.22 -3.47
C ALA A 221 -17.90 -13.39 -3.77
N ALA A 222 -16.89 -14.01 -4.39
CA ALA A 222 -15.64 -13.33 -4.76
C ALA A 222 -15.88 -12.24 -5.82
N ARG A 223 -16.67 -12.53 -6.87
CA ARG A 223 -17.03 -11.55 -7.89
C ARG A 223 -17.80 -10.38 -7.30
N ASP A 224 -18.74 -10.63 -6.41
CA ASP A 224 -19.49 -9.58 -5.73
C ASP A 224 -18.61 -8.72 -4.83
N ALA A 225 -17.68 -9.34 -4.11
CA ALA A 225 -16.69 -8.63 -3.32
C ALA A 225 -15.74 -7.79 -4.19
N ALA A 226 -15.26 -8.33 -5.32
CA ALA A 226 -14.40 -7.63 -6.26
C ALA A 226 -15.11 -6.42 -6.89
N ARG A 227 -16.36 -6.57 -7.34
CA ARG A 227 -17.16 -5.46 -7.89
C ARG A 227 -17.36 -4.32 -6.88
N LYS A 228 -17.50 -4.64 -5.58
CA LYS A 228 -17.67 -3.64 -4.52
C LYS A 228 -16.36 -2.97 -4.11
N LYS A 229 -15.28 -3.75 -3.96
CA LYS A 229 -13.99 -3.27 -3.41
C LYS A 229 -13.04 -2.73 -4.48
N ALA A 230 -13.05 -3.33 -5.66
CA ALA A 230 -12.17 -3.03 -6.78
C ALA A 230 -13.00 -2.58 -8.00
N ARG A 231 -13.95 -1.69 -7.76
CA ARG A 231 -14.90 -1.20 -8.76
C ARG A 231 -14.21 -0.74 -10.03
N GLY A 232 -14.68 -1.29 -11.16
CA GLY A 232 -14.16 -0.95 -12.49
C GLY A 232 -12.80 -1.57 -12.84
N LEU A 233 -12.11 -2.24 -11.91
CA LEU A 233 -10.86 -2.92 -12.21
C LEU A 233 -11.11 -4.30 -12.85
N MET A 234 -10.40 -4.57 -13.95
CA MET A 234 -10.49 -5.84 -14.70
C MET A 234 -9.76 -6.97 -13.97
N ALA A 235 -8.54 -6.72 -13.51
CA ALA A 235 -7.63 -7.78 -13.06
C ALA A 235 -8.20 -8.63 -11.90
N PRO A 236 -8.89 -8.11 -10.88
CA PRO A 236 -9.49 -8.95 -9.84
C PRO A 236 -10.52 -9.94 -10.38
N LEU A 237 -11.35 -9.53 -11.34
CA LEU A 237 -12.34 -10.42 -11.97
C LEU A 237 -11.65 -11.46 -12.85
N ALA A 238 -10.67 -11.04 -13.66
CA ALA A 238 -9.87 -11.94 -14.49
C ALA A 238 -9.11 -12.99 -13.65
N ALA A 239 -8.58 -12.59 -12.47
CA ALA A 239 -7.95 -13.53 -11.54
C ALA A 239 -8.93 -14.59 -11.02
N ILE A 240 -10.16 -14.19 -10.69
CA ILE A 240 -11.21 -15.12 -10.28
C ILE A 240 -11.54 -16.09 -11.42
N ASP A 241 -11.69 -15.58 -12.65
CA ASP A 241 -12.00 -16.40 -13.83
C ASP A 241 -10.86 -17.39 -14.15
N ALA A 242 -9.60 -16.97 -13.98
CA ALA A 242 -8.44 -17.84 -14.17
C ALA A 242 -8.36 -18.95 -13.11
N VAL A 243 -8.66 -18.66 -11.83
CA VAL A 243 -8.74 -19.68 -10.78
C VAL A 243 -9.94 -20.62 -11.02
N GLU A 244 -11.07 -20.10 -11.50
CA GLU A 244 -12.21 -20.93 -11.86
C GLU A 244 -11.88 -21.89 -13.01
N ALA A 245 -11.09 -21.44 -14.00
CA ALA A 245 -10.60 -22.32 -15.07
C ALA A 245 -9.82 -23.52 -14.53
N ALA A 246 -9.01 -23.35 -13.46
CA ALA A 246 -8.28 -24.45 -12.82
C ALA A 246 -9.18 -25.55 -12.25
N THR A 247 -10.43 -25.23 -11.92
CA THR A 247 -11.43 -26.18 -11.39
C THR A 247 -12.26 -26.89 -12.47
N LYS A 248 -12.21 -26.37 -13.69
CA LYS A 248 -13.06 -26.83 -14.80
C LYS A 248 -12.29 -27.50 -15.94
N LEU A 249 -11.01 -27.14 -16.09
CA LEU A 249 -10.19 -27.53 -17.23
C LEU A 249 -8.99 -28.36 -16.78
N PRO A 250 -8.46 -29.26 -17.63
CA PRO A 250 -7.13 -29.83 -17.46
C PRO A 250 -6.08 -28.72 -17.30
N PHE A 251 -4.98 -29.03 -16.59
CA PHE A 251 -3.96 -28.03 -16.24
C PHE A 251 -3.48 -27.20 -17.43
N ASP A 252 -3.10 -27.83 -18.52
CA ASP A 252 -2.57 -27.12 -19.70
C ASP A 252 -3.60 -26.20 -20.36
N GLN A 253 -4.87 -26.61 -20.41
CA GLN A 253 -5.96 -25.75 -20.90
C GLN A 253 -6.25 -24.61 -19.93
N GLY A 254 -6.15 -24.84 -18.62
CA GLY A 254 -6.26 -23.81 -17.59
C GLY A 254 -5.14 -22.77 -17.72
N VAL A 255 -3.92 -23.22 -17.97
CA VAL A 255 -2.77 -22.33 -18.24
C VAL A 255 -2.99 -21.47 -19.50
N GLU A 256 -3.56 -22.04 -20.55
CA GLU A 256 -3.88 -21.28 -21.76
C GLU A 256 -4.97 -20.21 -21.48
N ALA A 257 -5.99 -20.55 -20.70
CA ALA A 257 -7.01 -19.59 -20.26
C ALA A 257 -6.41 -18.47 -19.40
N GLU A 258 -5.53 -18.81 -18.44
CA GLU A 258 -4.78 -17.84 -17.64
C GLU A 258 -3.95 -16.90 -18.54
N ARG A 259 -3.22 -17.45 -19.51
CA ARG A 259 -2.38 -16.67 -20.42
C ARG A 259 -3.19 -15.66 -21.23
N LYS A 260 -4.37 -16.05 -21.72
CA LYS A 260 -5.28 -15.15 -22.43
C LYS A 260 -5.71 -13.99 -21.53
N LEU A 261 -6.22 -14.28 -20.34
CA LEU A 261 -6.65 -13.27 -19.36
C LEU A 261 -5.49 -12.37 -18.91
N PHE A 262 -4.31 -12.93 -18.67
CA PHE A 262 -3.10 -12.17 -18.36
C PHE A 262 -2.76 -11.16 -19.47
N THR A 263 -2.81 -11.61 -20.73
CA THR A 263 -2.49 -10.77 -21.89
C THR A 263 -3.51 -9.63 -22.03
N GLU A 264 -4.80 -9.93 -21.91
CA GLU A 264 -5.86 -8.91 -21.92
C GLU A 264 -5.65 -7.85 -20.83
N CYS A 265 -5.32 -8.28 -19.62
CA CYS A 265 -5.01 -7.36 -18.51
C CYS A 265 -3.75 -6.53 -18.79
N LEU A 266 -2.65 -7.16 -19.22
CA LEU A 266 -1.36 -6.51 -19.41
C LEU A 266 -1.42 -5.38 -20.46
N PHE A 267 -2.16 -5.59 -21.53
CA PHE A 267 -2.30 -4.58 -22.60
C PHE A 267 -3.39 -3.54 -22.32
N SER A 268 -4.15 -3.68 -21.23
CA SER A 268 -5.16 -2.71 -20.82
C SER A 268 -4.53 -1.38 -20.40
N ASP A 269 -5.29 -0.30 -20.56
CA ASP A 269 -4.87 1.00 -20.04
C ASP A 269 -4.84 1.03 -18.51
N GLN A 270 -5.64 0.20 -17.84
CA GLN A 270 -5.61 0.05 -16.37
C GLN A 270 -4.25 -0.47 -15.90
N SER A 271 -3.73 -1.54 -16.52
CA SER A 271 -2.42 -2.07 -16.15
C SER A 271 -1.30 -1.06 -16.41
N LYS A 272 -1.31 -0.40 -17.57
CA LYS A 272 -0.33 0.66 -17.90
C LYS A 272 -0.34 1.77 -16.86
N ALA A 273 -1.55 2.25 -16.47
CA ALA A 273 -1.71 3.30 -15.47
C ALA A 273 -1.24 2.84 -14.08
N MET A 274 -1.62 1.63 -13.65
CA MET A 274 -1.22 1.10 -12.33
C MET A 274 0.28 0.84 -12.24
N ILE A 275 0.92 0.35 -13.31
CA ILE A 275 2.38 0.21 -13.40
C ILE A 275 3.06 1.59 -13.36
N HIS A 276 2.50 2.59 -14.05
CA HIS A 276 3.01 3.96 -14.00
C HIS A 276 2.98 4.52 -12.58
N VAL A 277 1.84 4.39 -11.87
CA VAL A 277 1.72 4.81 -10.46
C VAL A 277 2.69 4.06 -9.55
N PHE A 278 2.86 2.75 -9.75
CA PHE A 278 3.82 1.95 -9.01
C PHE A 278 5.26 2.48 -9.12
N PHE A 279 5.70 2.88 -10.31
CA PHE A 279 7.00 3.51 -10.48
C PHE A 279 7.00 4.95 -9.96
N GLY A 280 5.92 5.71 -10.13
CA GLY A 280 5.75 7.05 -9.59
C GLY A 280 5.93 7.09 -8.07
N GLU A 281 5.31 6.16 -7.32
CA GLU A 281 5.48 6.04 -5.87
C GLU A 281 6.93 5.75 -5.44
N ARG A 282 7.75 5.17 -6.30
CA ARG A 282 9.19 4.96 -6.05
C ARG A 282 10.03 6.17 -6.45
N GLU A 283 9.63 6.85 -7.51
CA GLU A 283 10.36 8.01 -8.01
C GLU A 283 10.25 9.19 -7.05
N VAL A 284 9.07 9.46 -6.48
CA VAL A 284 8.88 10.54 -5.50
C VAL A 284 9.71 10.39 -4.23
N ALA A 285 10.20 9.19 -3.95
CA ALA A 285 11.11 8.94 -2.84
C ALA A 285 12.56 9.35 -3.11
N LYS A 286 12.91 9.67 -4.36
CA LYS A 286 14.24 10.15 -4.76
C LYS A 286 14.23 11.67 -4.75
N ILE A 287 15.08 12.26 -3.94
CA ILE A 287 15.19 13.71 -3.80
C ILE A 287 16.52 14.13 -4.42
N PRO A 288 16.53 14.87 -5.55
CA PRO A 288 17.75 15.15 -6.30
C PRO A 288 18.85 15.86 -5.50
N ASP A 289 18.46 16.77 -4.58
CA ASP A 289 19.38 17.59 -3.80
C ASP A 289 19.62 17.08 -2.36
N VAL A 290 19.07 15.89 -2.01
CA VAL A 290 19.29 15.20 -0.74
C VAL A 290 19.91 13.84 -1.03
N PRO A 291 21.23 13.67 -0.90
CA PRO A 291 21.91 12.41 -1.15
C PRO A 291 21.35 11.27 -0.31
N LYS A 292 21.43 10.03 -0.82
CA LYS A 292 20.96 8.83 -0.10
C LYS A 292 21.68 8.61 1.22
N GLU A 293 22.91 9.07 1.30
CA GLU A 293 23.83 8.95 2.44
C GLU A 293 23.56 10.02 3.50
N THR A 294 22.62 10.95 3.25
CA THR A 294 22.24 11.98 4.24
C THR A 294 21.80 11.29 5.53
N PRO A 295 22.43 11.62 6.67
CA PRO A 295 22.06 11.04 7.96
C PRO A 295 20.62 11.32 8.29
N THR A 296 19.95 10.36 8.92
CA THR A 296 18.59 10.52 9.41
C THR A 296 18.57 10.60 10.93
N ILE A 297 17.67 11.40 11.46
CA ILE A 297 17.43 11.56 12.89
C ILE A 297 16.56 10.40 13.36
N PRO A 298 16.96 9.60 14.36
CA PRO A 298 16.09 8.56 14.91
C PRO A 298 14.80 9.14 15.48
N VAL A 299 13.63 8.64 15.02
CA VAL A 299 12.33 8.99 15.57
C VAL A 299 11.76 7.76 16.29
N ASN A 300 12.03 7.68 17.59
CA ASN A 300 11.61 6.60 18.48
C ASN A 300 10.42 7.01 19.36
N SER A 301 10.16 8.31 19.47
CA SER A 301 9.04 8.88 20.22
C SER A 301 8.52 10.15 19.54
N ALA A 302 7.22 10.38 19.63
CA ALA A 302 6.58 11.54 19.02
C ALA A 302 5.58 12.22 19.98
N ALA A 303 5.21 13.45 19.64
CA ALA A 303 4.06 14.11 20.24
C ALA A 303 3.17 14.70 19.13
N VAL A 304 1.87 14.75 19.39
CA VAL A 304 0.88 15.40 18.54
C VAL A 304 0.10 16.41 19.35
N ILE A 305 -0.01 17.64 18.85
CA ILE A 305 -0.77 18.72 19.49
C ILE A 305 -2.08 18.90 18.75
N GLY A 306 -3.18 18.75 19.46
CA GLY A 306 -4.55 18.73 18.95
C GLY A 306 -5.08 17.29 18.84
N ALA A 307 -6.15 16.97 19.56
CA ALA A 307 -6.79 15.65 19.56
C ALA A 307 -8.02 15.57 18.62
N GLY A 308 -8.15 16.53 17.70
CA GLY A 308 -9.21 16.52 16.69
C GLY A 308 -9.05 15.43 15.65
N THR A 309 -9.86 15.48 14.59
CA THR A 309 -9.87 14.47 13.50
C THR A 309 -8.47 14.23 12.92
N MET A 310 -7.72 15.32 12.65
CA MET A 310 -6.38 15.18 12.06
C MET A 310 -5.37 14.66 13.09
N GLY A 311 -5.26 15.31 14.26
CA GLY A 311 -4.27 14.91 15.26
C GLY A 311 -4.50 13.51 15.81
N GLY A 312 -5.76 13.12 16.04
CA GLY A 312 -6.10 11.74 16.40
C GLY A 312 -5.66 10.73 15.33
N GLY A 313 -5.92 11.01 14.06
CA GLY A 313 -5.48 10.17 12.94
C GLY A 313 -3.95 10.10 12.80
N ILE A 314 -3.25 11.23 13.04
CA ILE A 314 -1.77 11.29 13.04
C ILE A 314 -1.20 10.45 14.18
N ALA A 315 -1.75 10.57 15.40
CA ALA A 315 -1.35 9.75 16.54
C ALA A 315 -1.52 8.25 16.27
N MET A 316 -2.63 7.86 15.60
CA MET A 316 -2.82 6.48 15.15
C MET A 316 -1.72 6.00 14.18
N ASN A 317 -1.22 6.86 13.27
CA ASN A 317 -0.15 6.48 12.37
C ASN A 317 1.15 6.17 13.12
N PHE A 318 1.52 6.97 14.12
CA PHE A 318 2.68 6.70 14.97
C PHE A 318 2.50 5.41 15.76
N ALA A 319 1.36 5.22 16.41
CA ALA A 319 1.05 3.99 17.16
C ALA A 319 1.05 2.74 16.27
N ASN A 320 0.53 2.83 15.04
CA ASN A 320 0.57 1.74 14.06
C ASN A 320 2.01 1.36 13.64
N ALA A 321 2.92 2.33 13.65
CA ALA A 321 4.34 2.13 13.38
C ALA A 321 5.16 1.68 14.62
N GLY A 322 4.49 1.46 15.76
CA GLY A 322 5.13 1.07 17.02
C GLY A 322 5.86 2.22 17.72
N ILE A 323 5.55 3.47 17.40
CA ILE A 323 6.17 4.66 17.99
C ILE A 323 5.25 5.21 19.09
N PRO A 324 5.73 5.29 20.35
CA PRO A 324 5.00 5.95 21.42
C PRO A 324 4.71 7.41 21.10
N VAL A 325 3.49 7.87 21.41
CA VAL A 325 3.04 9.22 21.07
C VAL A 325 2.29 9.87 22.22
N LEU A 326 2.72 11.08 22.60
CA LEU A 326 1.97 11.98 23.49
C LEU A 326 0.90 12.69 22.67
N LEU A 327 -0.36 12.60 23.06
CA LEU A 327 -1.46 13.30 22.41
C LEU A 327 -1.95 14.41 23.32
N LYS A 328 -1.59 15.66 22.98
CA LYS A 328 -1.90 16.85 23.78
C LYS A 328 -3.14 17.55 23.27
N GLU A 329 -3.99 17.95 24.20
CA GLU A 329 -5.12 18.84 23.96
C GLU A 329 -5.17 19.97 25.04
N THR A 330 -6.00 20.97 24.83
CA THR A 330 -6.13 22.12 25.75
C THR A 330 -7.15 21.87 26.86
N ASP A 331 -8.16 21.06 26.61
CA ASP A 331 -9.18 20.71 27.61
C ASP A 331 -9.50 19.20 27.63
N GLN A 332 -9.92 18.73 28.81
CA GLN A 332 -10.18 17.30 29.06
C GLN A 332 -11.30 16.74 28.19
N ALA A 333 -12.37 17.51 27.98
CA ALA A 333 -13.51 17.03 27.20
C ALA A 333 -13.15 16.84 25.72
N ALA A 334 -12.34 17.74 25.15
CA ALA A 334 -11.82 17.58 23.79
C ALA A 334 -10.86 16.39 23.68
N LEU A 335 -9.99 16.20 24.68
CA LEU A 335 -9.06 15.07 24.74
C LEU A 335 -9.82 13.73 24.80
N ASP A 336 -10.83 13.63 25.66
CA ASP A 336 -11.66 12.44 25.81
C ASP A 336 -12.41 12.11 24.51
N ARG A 337 -12.97 13.10 23.83
CA ARG A 337 -13.60 12.92 22.51
C ARG A 337 -12.60 12.40 21.48
N GLY A 338 -11.38 12.93 21.47
CA GLY A 338 -10.30 12.48 20.59
C GLY A 338 -9.94 11.02 20.83
N ILE A 339 -9.66 10.64 22.07
CA ILE A 339 -9.33 9.25 22.46
C ILE A 339 -10.48 8.30 22.12
N ASN A 340 -11.73 8.68 22.39
CA ASN A 340 -12.90 7.86 22.05
C ASN A 340 -13.03 7.66 20.53
N THR A 341 -12.73 8.69 19.73
CA THR A 341 -12.71 8.59 18.27
C THR A 341 -11.64 7.62 17.77
N ILE A 342 -10.44 7.69 18.33
CA ILE A 342 -9.33 6.77 18.02
C ILE A 342 -9.75 5.33 18.36
N ARG A 343 -10.29 5.10 19.56
CA ARG A 343 -10.79 3.79 20.01
C ARG A 343 -11.84 3.23 19.04
N LYS A 344 -12.84 4.04 18.68
CA LYS A 344 -13.89 3.66 17.72
C LYS A 344 -13.33 3.27 16.34
N ASN A 345 -12.29 3.96 15.87
CA ASN A 345 -11.63 3.64 14.60
C ASN A 345 -10.91 2.28 14.66
N TYR A 346 -10.25 1.98 15.77
CA TYR A 346 -9.62 0.67 16.00
C TYR A 346 -10.67 -0.43 16.17
N ASP A 347 -11.73 -0.23 16.96
CA ASP A 347 -12.85 -1.17 17.11
C ASP A 347 -13.47 -1.56 15.76
N ASN A 348 -13.68 -0.56 14.89
CA ASN A 348 -14.17 -0.80 13.53
C ASN A 348 -13.19 -1.65 12.69
N SER A 349 -11.90 -1.50 12.91
CA SER A 349 -10.88 -2.29 12.23
C SER A 349 -10.82 -3.73 12.75
N VAL A 350 -11.01 -3.92 14.06
CA VAL A 350 -11.14 -5.26 14.68
C VAL A 350 -12.40 -5.96 14.16
N LYS A 351 -13.56 -5.29 14.16
CA LYS A 351 -14.82 -5.84 13.64
C LYS A 351 -14.72 -6.26 12.16
N LYS A 352 -13.89 -5.57 11.39
CA LYS A 352 -13.62 -5.90 9.97
C LYS A 352 -12.50 -6.94 9.79
N GLY A 353 -11.98 -7.53 10.87
CA GLY A 353 -10.91 -8.53 10.84
C GLY A 353 -9.53 -8.01 10.40
N ARG A 354 -9.32 -6.68 10.36
CA ARG A 354 -8.04 -6.08 9.97
C ARG A 354 -6.99 -6.14 11.07
N PHE A 355 -7.45 -6.15 12.32
CA PHE A 355 -6.64 -6.24 13.54
C PHE A 355 -7.27 -7.21 14.52
N THR A 356 -6.43 -7.82 15.36
CA THR A 356 -6.91 -8.54 16.55
C THR A 356 -7.17 -7.55 17.69
N GLN A 357 -7.97 -7.95 18.69
CA GLN A 357 -8.17 -7.15 19.90
C GLN A 357 -6.84 -6.83 20.59
N GLN A 358 -5.93 -7.79 20.71
CA GLN A 358 -4.60 -7.59 21.30
C GLN A 358 -3.79 -6.52 20.54
N GLN A 359 -3.82 -6.54 19.21
CA GLN A 359 -3.13 -5.52 18.40
C GLN A 359 -3.72 -4.12 18.60
N MET A 360 -5.03 -3.99 18.78
CA MET A 360 -5.68 -2.73 19.14
C MET A 360 -5.21 -2.25 20.52
N ASP A 361 -5.25 -3.14 21.52
CA ASP A 361 -4.88 -2.79 22.89
C ASP A 361 -3.41 -2.34 22.98
N ASP A 362 -2.53 -3.02 22.26
CA ASP A 362 -1.11 -2.67 22.22
C ASP A 362 -0.88 -1.29 21.55
N ARG A 363 -1.61 -0.96 20.47
CA ARG A 363 -1.54 0.37 19.86
C ARG A 363 -2.12 1.46 20.75
N MET A 364 -3.25 1.20 21.41
CA MET A 364 -3.83 2.16 22.35
C MET A 364 -2.90 2.49 23.51
N LYS A 365 -2.10 1.52 24.00
CA LYS A 365 -1.09 1.75 25.06
C LYS A 365 0.03 2.70 24.63
N LEU A 366 0.31 2.78 23.31
CA LEU A 366 1.32 3.70 22.79
C LEU A 366 0.85 5.15 22.71
N ILE A 367 -0.48 5.41 22.79
CA ILE A 367 -1.04 6.76 22.74
C ILE A 367 -1.28 7.22 24.18
N LYS A 368 -0.50 8.20 24.63
CA LYS A 368 -0.59 8.76 25.97
C LYS A 368 -1.24 10.14 25.93
N PRO A 369 -2.48 10.29 26.43
CA PRO A 369 -3.16 11.59 26.47
C PRO A 369 -2.53 12.51 27.53
N THR A 370 -2.46 13.80 27.25
CA THR A 370 -1.97 14.83 28.17
C THR A 370 -2.62 16.20 27.91
N LEU A 371 -2.74 17.02 28.95
CA LEU A 371 -3.17 18.42 28.87
C LEU A 371 -1.99 19.39 28.93
N THR A 372 -0.81 18.91 29.29
CA THR A 372 0.40 19.71 29.51
C THR A 372 1.47 19.36 28.47
N TYR A 373 2.59 20.07 28.52
CA TYR A 373 3.78 19.76 27.73
C TYR A 373 4.74 18.79 28.46
N ASP A 374 4.35 18.19 29.56
CA ASP A 374 5.20 17.25 30.29
C ASP A 374 5.60 16.05 29.39
N GLY A 375 6.88 15.77 29.31
CA GLY A 375 7.44 14.72 28.47
C GLY A 375 7.82 15.17 27.05
N PHE A 376 7.46 16.39 26.62
CA PHE A 376 7.83 16.92 25.30
C PHE A 376 9.35 17.15 25.17
N GLU A 377 10.04 17.39 26.27
CA GLU A 377 11.49 17.51 26.32
C GLU A 377 12.23 16.22 25.94
N GLN A 378 11.52 15.09 25.86
CA GLN A 378 12.12 13.78 25.54
C GLN A 378 11.77 13.29 24.13
N VAL A 379 10.76 13.87 23.47
CA VAL A 379 10.33 13.37 22.15
C VAL A 379 11.30 13.76 21.04
N ASP A 380 11.34 12.95 19.99
CA ASP A 380 12.19 13.17 18.83
C ASP A 380 11.50 14.01 17.75
N MET A 381 10.16 14.01 17.75
CA MET A 381 9.36 14.75 16.78
C MET A 381 8.05 15.23 17.40
N VAL A 382 7.67 16.45 17.08
CA VAL A 382 6.32 16.99 17.39
C VAL A 382 5.59 17.29 16.10
N VAL A 383 4.33 16.88 15.98
CA VAL A 383 3.43 17.29 14.88
C VAL A 383 2.31 18.15 15.45
N GLU A 384 2.29 19.41 15.05
CA GLU A 384 1.24 20.35 15.42
C GLU A 384 0.04 20.19 14.46
N ALA A 385 -1.15 19.98 15.01
CA ALA A 385 -2.43 19.82 14.30
C ALA A 385 -3.56 20.63 14.98
N VAL A 386 -3.25 21.84 15.42
CA VAL A 386 -4.21 22.79 16.00
C VAL A 386 -4.99 23.53 14.90
N PHE A 387 -5.88 24.45 15.29
CA PHE A 387 -6.63 25.28 14.34
C PHE A 387 -5.71 26.03 13.36
N GLU A 388 -6.20 26.22 12.13
CA GLU A 388 -5.47 26.83 11.03
C GLU A 388 -5.41 28.36 11.19
N GLY A 389 -4.45 28.83 11.97
CA GLY A 389 -4.24 30.25 12.26
C GLY A 389 -2.77 30.54 12.52
N MET A 390 -2.17 31.47 11.77
CA MET A 390 -0.74 31.76 11.82
C MET A 390 -0.28 32.19 13.23
N ALA A 391 -1.03 33.09 13.89
CA ALA A 391 -0.67 33.58 15.22
C ALA A 391 -0.60 32.42 16.24
N LEU A 392 -1.59 31.54 16.24
CA LEU A 392 -1.63 30.38 17.13
C LEU A 392 -0.47 29.42 16.85
N LYS A 393 -0.19 29.12 15.57
CA LYS A 393 0.91 28.22 15.21
C LYS A 393 2.26 28.80 15.60
N LYS A 394 2.48 30.10 15.40
CA LYS A 394 3.72 30.78 15.86
C LYS A 394 3.86 30.69 17.39
N GLN A 395 2.77 30.89 18.14
CA GLN A 395 2.80 30.72 19.59
C GLN A 395 3.21 29.32 19.98
N VAL A 396 2.54 28.30 19.42
CA VAL A 396 2.85 26.87 19.70
C VAL A 396 4.31 26.55 19.35
N PHE A 397 4.81 27.00 18.20
CA PHE A 397 6.20 26.73 17.80
C PHE A 397 7.21 27.46 18.68
N GLY A 398 6.91 28.67 19.14
CA GLY A 398 7.74 29.39 20.13
C GLY A 398 7.78 28.68 21.49
N ASP A 399 6.68 28.03 21.91
CA ASP A 399 6.66 27.22 23.13
C ASP A 399 7.46 25.93 22.92
N LEU A 400 7.29 25.25 21.80
CA LEU A 400 8.02 24.02 21.47
C LEU A 400 9.52 24.24 21.34
N ASP A 401 9.93 25.41 20.85
CA ASP A 401 11.34 25.79 20.74
C ASP A 401 12.04 25.80 22.10
N LYS A 402 11.34 26.24 23.14
CA LYS A 402 11.83 26.29 24.53
C LYS A 402 11.79 24.93 25.25
N ILE A 403 10.78 24.09 24.93
CA ILE A 403 10.48 22.86 25.67
C ILE A 403 11.20 21.66 25.09
N CYS A 404 11.19 21.50 23.76
CA CYS A 404 11.72 20.31 23.12
C CYS A 404 13.25 20.29 23.14
N LYS A 405 13.82 19.10 23.28
CA LYS A 405 15.28 18.89 23.23
C LYS A 405 15.89 19.41 21.92
N PRO A 406 17.16 19.78 21.93
CA PRO A 406 17.91 20.07 20.71
C PRO A 406 17.83 18.89 19.72
N GLY A 407 17.66 19.20 18.42
CA GLY A 407 17.55 18.18 17.36
C GLY A 407 16.15 17.52 17.22
N ALA A 408 15.18 17.83 18.08
CA ALA A 408 13.80 17.42 17.87
C ALA A 408 13.22 18.09 16.63
N ILE A 409 12.51 17.31 15.79
CA ILE A 409 11.84 17.82 14.59
C ILE A 409 10.52 18.46 15.00
N LEU A 410 10.30 19.70 14.55
CA LEU A 410 9.07 20.45 14.78
C LEU A 410 8.28 20.53 13.46
N ALA A 411 7.19 19.77 13.38
CA ALA A 411 6.39 19.67 12.16
C ALA A 411 5.01 20.31 12.32
N SER A 412 4.54 21.01 11.27
CA SER A 412 3.16 21.51 11.21
C SER A 412 2.33 20.71 10.21
N ASN A 413 1.11 20.34 10.60
CA ASN A 413 0.11 19.74 9.70
C ASN A 413 -0.76 20.83 9.02
N THR A 414 -0.26 22.04 8.87
CA THR A 414 -0.99 23.09 8.12
C THR A 414 -1.29 22.63 6.70
N SER A 415 -2.42 23.06 6.15
CA SER A 415 -2.80 22.79 4.77
C SER A 415 -2.53 23.97 3.82
N THR A 416 -2.31 25.18 4.37
CA THR A 416 -2.25 26.42 3.56
C THR A 416 -1.23 27.44 4.03
N LEU A 417 -0.81 27.37 5.31
CA LEU A 417 0.03 28.40 5.90
C LEU A 417 1.51 28.24 5.50
N ASN A 418 2.22 29.36 5.53
CA ASN A 418 3.62 29.45 5.16
C ASN A 418 4.52 28.83 6.23
N ILE A 419 5.20 27.74 5.91
CA ILE A 419 6.12 27.03 6.81
C ILE A 419 7.30 27.91 7.23
N ASP A 420 7.82 28.77 6.34
CA ASP A 420 8.93 29.68 6.68
C ASP A 420 8.50 30.71 7.74
N GLU A 421 7.25 31.17 7.68
CA GLU A 421 6.71 32.08 8.67
C GLU A 421 6.48 31.41 10.03
N ILE A 422 6.04 30.14 10.05
CA ILE A 422 5.96 29.33 11.27
C ILE A 422 7.38 29.12 11.85
N ALA A 423 8.34 28.75 11.01
CA ALA A 423 9.73 28.52 11.40
C ALA A 423 10.39 29.74 12.01
N SER A 424 10.01 30.97 11.57
CA SER A 424 10.53 32.22 12.11
C SER A 424 10.22 32.47 13.59
N ALA A 425 9.27 31.70 14.16
CA ALA A 425 8.95 31.75 15.59
C ALA A 425 9.89 30.89 16.45
N THR A 426 10.85 30.22 15.85
CA THR A 426 11.82 29.33 16.55
C THR A 426 13.25 29.82 16.38
N SER A 427 14.13 29.45 17.31
CA SER A 427 15.59 29.68 17.21
C SER A 427 16.31 28.67 16.31
N ARG A 428 15.61 27.61 15.84
CA ARG A 428 16.12 26.47 15.04
C ARG A 428 15.23 26.18 13.81
N PRO A 429 15.11 27.15 12.89
CA PRO A 429 14.25 27.00 11.71
C PRO A 429 14.65 25.82 10.80
N GLU A 430 15.89 25.33 10.90
CA GLU A 430 16.38 24.14 10.20
C GLU A 430 15.73 22.83 10.68
N SER A 431 15.18 22.82 11.91
CA SER A 431 14.43 21.69 12.47
C SER A 431 12.94 21.73 12.15
N VAL A 432 12.45 22.79 11.48
CA VAL A 432 11.04 23.00 11.17
C VAL A 432 10.71 22.51 9.76
N ILE A 433 9.57 21.79 9.64
CA ILE A 433 9.10 21.22 8.38
C ILE A 433 7.56 21.13 8.37
N GLY A 434 6.94 21.13 7.20
CA GLY A 434 5.53 20.77 7.07
C GLY A 434 5.35 19.26 6.89
N THR A 435 4.34 18.70 7.56
CA THR A 435 3.89 17.31 7.35
C THR A 435 2.38 17.33 7.16
N HIS A 436 1.95 17.63 5.93
CA HIS A 436 0.55 17.76 5.59
C HIS A 436 -0.08 16.39 5.31
N PHE A 437 -0.80 15.88 6.29
CA PHE A 437 -1.62 14.68 6.17
C PHE A 437 -2.99 15.03 5.58
N PHE A 438 -3.54 14.12 4.78
CA PHE A 438 -4.89 14.26 4.22
C PHE A 438 -5.93 13.58 5.11
N SER A 439 -7.14 14.15 5.16
CA SER A 439 -8.23 13.66 6.01
C SER A 439 -8.97 12.46 5.36
N PRO A 440 -9.24 11.38 6.11
CA PRO A 440 -8.79 11.05 7.47
C PRO A 440 -7.32 10.60 7.49
N ALA A 441 -6.50 11.15 8.39
CA ALA A 441 -5.06 10.94 8.38
C ALA A 441 -4.64 9.46 8.56
N ASN A 442 -5.41 8.68 9.30
CA ASN A 442 -5.16 7.24 9.50
C ASN A 442 -5.50 6.37 8.27
N VAL A 443 -6.18 6.91 7.25
CA VAL A 443 -6.64 6.19 6.05
C VAL A 443 -5.89 6.64 4.80
N MET A 444 -5.79 7.96 4.58
CA MET A 444 -5.21 8.54 3.36
C MET A 444 -3.72 8.24 3.27
N ARG A 445 -3.27 7.76 2.10
CA ARG A 445 -1.88 7.32 1.89
C ARG A 445 -0.91 8.46 1.63
N LEU A 446 -1.36 9.54 1.00
CA LEU A 446 -0.51 10.68 0.67
C LEU A 446 -0.10 11.47 1.93
N LEU A 447 1.18 11.81 2.01
CA LEU A 447 1.77 12.71 2.99
C LEU A 447 2.68 13.71 2.25
N GLU A 448 2.29 14.97 2.20
CA GLU A 448 3.16 16.03 1.68
C GLU A 448 4.17 16.44 2.74
N ILE A 449 5.45 16.30 2.42
CA ILE A 449 6.56 16.80 3.22
C ILE A 449 6.92 18.17 2.67
N VAL A 450 6.52 19.22 3.38
CA VAL A 450 6.67 20.60 2.89
C VAL A 450 7.96 21.19 3.41
N ARG A 451 8.94 21.36 2.51
CA ARG A 451 10.23 21.95 2.87
C ARG A 451 10.15 23.47 2.98
N GLY A 452 10.53 24.01 4.13
CA GLY A 452 10.84 25.42 4.27
C GLY A 452 12.23 25.75 3.71
N LYS A 453 12.51 27.04 3.54
CA LYS A 453 13.83 27.51 3.06
C LYS A 453 14.98 27.06 3.94
N ALA A 454 14.76 27.03 5.25
CA ALA A 454 15.76 26.67 6.24
C ALA A 454 15.77 25.17 6.59
N SER A 455 14.73 24.40 6.24
CA SER A 455 14.64 22.95 6.60
C SER A 455 15.89 22.20 6.17
N SER A 456 16.56 21.53 7.12
CA SER A 456 17.82 20.82 6.85
C SER A 456 17.59 19.56 6.03
N LYS A 457 18.65 19.10 5.34
CA LYS A 457 18.59 17.87 4.53
C LYS A 457 18.33 16.64 5.40
N GLU A 458 18.86 16.61 6.62
CA GLU A 458 18.67 15.54 7.60
C GLU A 458 17.20 15.46 8.03
N VAL A 459 16.54 16.59 8.28
CA VAL A 459 15.12 16.67 8.63
C VAL A 459 14.26 16.19 7.45
N ILE A 460 14.56 16.64 6.24
CA ILE A 460 13.87 16.20 5.02
C ILE A 460 14.03 14.68 4.82
N ALA A 461 15.27 14.18 4.85
CA ALA A 461 15.54 12.74 4.70
C ALA A 461 14.82 11.89 5.76
N THR A 462 14.83 12.38 7.01
CA THR A 462 14.14 11.74 8.13
C THR A 462 12.63 11.67 7.89
N CYS A 463 11.97 12.76 7.53
CA CYS A 463 10.54 12.79 7.29
C CYS A 463 10.13 11.93 6.08
N MET A 464 10.94 11.90 5.02
CA MET A 464 10.73 11.01 3.87
C MET A 464 10.87 9.53 4.24
N GLN A 465 11.83 9.17 5.09
CA GLN A 465 11.98 7.82 5.60
C GLN A 465 10.85 7.44 6.57
N LEU A 466 10.51 8.36 7.47
CA LEU A 466 9.42 8.18 8.44
C LEU A 466 8.08 7.97 7.74
N SER A 467 7.80 8.68 6.64
CA SER A 467 6.56 8.50 5.88
C SER A 467 6.34 7.03 5.47
N LYS A 468 7.39 6.33 5.05
CA LYS A 468 7.33 4.89 4.71
C LYS A 468 7.04 4.04 5.95
N LYS A 469 7.68 4.35 7.09
CA LYS A 469 7.44 3.64 8.36
C LYS A 469 6.00 3.83 8.85
N LEU A 470 5.41 5.00 8.58
CA LEU A 470 4.00 5.32 8.87
C LEU A 470 3.01 4.72 7.84
N GLY A 471 3.48 3.98 6.83
CA GLY A 471 2.65 3.41 5.77
C GLY A 471 2.11 4.46 4.79
N LYS A 472 2.82 5.58 4.64
CA LYS A 472 2.44 6.69 3.74
C LYS A 472 3.33 6.72 2.49
N VAL A 473 2.81 7.37 1.44
CA VAL A 473 3.58 7.81 0.29
C VAL A 473 3.99 9.25 0.57
N GLY A 474 5.23 9.46 1.00
CA GLY A 474 5.80 10.78 1.22
C GLY A 474 6.19 11.44 -0.09
N VAL A 475 5.75 12.66 -0.30
CA VAL A 475 6.11 13.48 -1.46
C VAL A 475 6.71 14.78 -0.95
N LEU A 476 7.97 15.06 -1.30
CA LEU A 476 8.59 16.33 -0.97
C LEU A 476 8.02 17.44 -1.86
N VAL A 477 7.51 18.49 -1.24
CA VAL A 477 6.88 19.62 -1.95
C VAL A 477 7.46 20.95 -1.47
N GLY A 478 7.38 21.97 -2.34
CA GLY A 478 7.76 23.34 -2.01
C GLY A 478 6.72 24.03 -1.11
N ASN A 479 7.20 25.02 -0.34
CA ASN A 479 6.37 25.85 0.50
C ASN A 479 5.60 26.88 -0.33
N CYS A 480 4.34 26.60 -0.59
CA CYS A 480 3.40 27.53 -1.23
C CYS A 480 1.98 27.26 -0.73
N ARG A 481 1.08 28.24 -0.86
CA ARG A 481 -0.30 28.10 -0.40
C ARG A 481 -1.01 26.91 -1.04
N GLY A 482 -1.50 25.99 -0.21
CA GLY A 482 -2.21 24.77 -0.65
C GLY A 482 -1.31 23.68 -1.22
N PHE A 483 0.02 23.88 -1.16
CA PHE A 483 1.05 22.92 -1.59
C PHE A 483 0.79 22.35 -2.99
N VAL A 484 0.78 21.04 -3.18
CA VAL A 484 0.49 20.40 -4.48
C VAL A 484 -0.92 19.84 -4.51
N GLY A 485 -1.30 19.02 -3.53
CA GLY A 485 -2.59 18.32 -3.52
C GLY A 485 -3.77 19.29 -3.57
N ASN A 486 -3.81 20.27 -2.67
CA ASN A 486 -4.92 21.25 -2.65
C ASN A 486 -4.91 22.17 -3.87
N ARG A 487 -3.74 22.49 -4.44
CA ARG A 487 -3.64 23.28 -5.67
C ARG A 487 -4.18 22.54 -6.90
N MET A 488 -4.06 21.21 -6.93
CA MET A 488 -4.67 20.39 -7.99
C MET A 488 -6.17 20.19 -7.74
N PHE A 489 -6.55 19.97 -6.48
CA PHE A 489 -7.92 19.65 -6.11
C PHE A 489 -8.85 20.88 -6.15
N GLY A 490 -8.33 22.07 -5.88
CA GLY A 490 -9.11 23.32 -5.89
C GLY A 490 -9.81 23.60 -7.22
N PRO A 491 -9.09 23.66 -8.37
CA PRO A 491 -9.70 23.83 -9.68
C PRO A 491 -10.73 22.74 -10.02
N TYR A 492 -10.44 21.48 -9.72
CA TYR A 492 -11.36 20.37 -9.94
C TYR A 492 -12.69 20.57 -9.20
N ARG A 493 -12.67 20.94 -7.91
CA ARG A 493 -13.89 21.24 -7.15
C ARG A 493 -14.62 22.47 -7.67
N ARG A 494 -13.87 23.49 -8.08
CA ARG A 494 -14.45 24.73 -8.62
C ARG A 494 -15.23 24.46 -9.90
N GLU A 495 -14.67 23.70 -10.83
CA GLU A 495 -15.35 23.33 -12.08
C GLU A 495 -16.62 22.50 -11.81
N ALA A 496 -16.60 21.61 -10.82
CA ALA A 496 -17.80 20.85 -10.43
C ALA A 496 -18.91 21.78 -9.90
N GLN A 497 -18.56 22.83 -9.15
CA GLN A 497 -19.54 23.83 -8.69
C GLN A 497 -20.10 24.65 -9.85
N PHE A 498 -19.26 25.05 -10.81
CA PHE A 498 -19.71 25.76 -12.01
C PHE A 498 -20.71 24.95 -12.82
N LEU A 499 -20.49 23.64 -12.96
CA LEU A 499 -21.45 22.77 -13.64
C LEU A 499 -22.84 22.79 -12.96
N VAL A 500 -22.86 22.79 -11.62
CA VAL A 500 -24.14 22.88 -10.87
C VAL A 500 -24.77 24.24 -11.05
N GLU A 501 -24.01 25.34 -10.94
CA GLU A 501 -24.49 26.72 -11.17
C GLU A 501 -25.00 26.92 -12.62
N GLU A 502 -24.54 26.12 -13.56
CA GLU A 502 -24.96 26.10 -14.97
C GLU A 502 -26.13 25.14 -15.24
N GLY A 503 -26.70 24.52 -14.20
CA GLY A 503 -27.91 23.72 -14.27
C GLY A 503 -27.69 22.20 -14.31
N ALA A 504 -26.46 21.72 -14.09
CA ALA A 504 -26.25 20.27 -13.93
C ALA A 504 -26.75 19.81 -12.57
N GLY A 505 -27.44 18.68 -12.51
CA GLY A 505 -27.88 18.09 -11.24
C GLY A 505 -26.71 17.65 -10.36
N ILE A 506 -26.82 17.85 -9.05
CA ILE A 506 -25.79 17.53 -8.05
C ILE A 506 -25.38 16.06 -8.13
N GLU A 507 -26.39 15.16 -8.14
CA GLU A 507 -26.12 13.71 -8.25
C GLU A 507 -25.47 13.36 -9.60
N ALA A 508 -25.81 14.04 -10.68
CA ALA A 508 -25.24 13.78 -12.00
C ALA A 508 -23.74 14.11 -12.05
N VAL A 509 -23.34 15.26 -11.48
CA VAL A 509 -21.92 15.66 -11.39
C VAL A 509 -21.11 14.66 -10.56
N ASP A 510 -21.61 14.32 -9.38
CA ASP A 510 -20.93 13.36 -8.51
C ASP A 510 -20.87 11.95 -9.12
N LYS A 511 -21.98 11.51 -9.72
CA LYS A 511 -22.06 10.21 -10.38
C LYS A 511 -21.13 10.10 -11.56
N ALA A 512 -20.99 11.13 -12.39
CA ALA A 512 -20.09 11.12 -13.54
C ALA A 512 -18.63 10.87 -13.09
N MET A 513 -18.20 11.55 -12.04
CA MET A 513 -16.84 11.37 -11.50
C MET A 513 -16.67 10.03 -10.77
N TYR A 514 -17.72 9.57 -10.08
CA TYR A 514 -17.73 8.26 -9.46
C TYR A 514 -17.64 7.13 -10.51
N ASP A 515 -18.35 7.24 -11.61
CA ASP A 515 -18.32 6.27 -12.71
C ASP A 515 -17.01 6.31 -13.48
N TYR A 516 -16.39 7.49 -13.59
CA TYR A 516 -15.03 7.65 -14.14
C TYR A 516 -13.97 6.89 -13.32
N GLY A 517 -14.20 6.65 -12.03
CA GLY A 517 -13.30 5.87 -11.16
C GLY A 517 -12.84 6.60 -9.89
N MET A 518 -13.31 7.82 -9.66
CA MET A 518 -13.02 8.52 -8.40
C MET A 518 -13.70 7.81 -7.23
N ALA A 519 -13.06 7.80 -6.06
CA ALA A 519 -13.59 7.16 -4.86
C ALA A 519 -14.92 7.75 -4.39
N MET A 520 -15.09 9.06 -4.61
CA MET A 520 -16.28 9.86 -4.31
C MET A 520 -16.44 10.95 -5.37
N GLY A 521 -17.64 11.45 -5.54
CA GLY A 521 -17.88 12.65 -6.33
C GLY A 521 -17.34 13.92 -5.63
N PRO A 522 -17.04 14.99 -6.40
CA PRO A 522 -16.40 16.21 -5.88
C PRO A 522 -17.24 16.96 -4.84
N LEU A 523 -18.57 16.94 -4.97
CA LEU A 523 -19.49 17.63 -4.06
C LEU A 523 -19.62 16.84 -2.75
N ALA A 524 -19.76 15.50 -2.83
CA ALA A 524 -19.75 14.63 -1.65
C ALA A 524 -18.41 14.68 -0.88
N VAL A 525 -17.27 14.85 -1.57
CA VAL A 525 -15.97 15.09 -0.90
C VAL A 525 -15.97 16.42 -0.16
N GLY A 526 -16.59 17.46 -0.73
CA GLY A 526 -16.81 18.73 -0.05
C GLY A 526 -17.55 18.58 1.27
N ASP A 527 -18.66 17.85 1.25
CA ASP A 527 -19.46 17.55 2.44
C ASP A 527 -18.71 16.75 3.50
N LEU A 528 -17.88 15.78 3.07
CA LEU A 528 -17.05 14.99 3.97
C LEU A 528 -15.98 15.85 4.66
N ALA A 529 -15.34 16.75 3.91
CA ALA A 529 -14.28 17.64 4.43
C ALA A 529 -14.85 18.77 5.32
N GLY A 530 -16.07 19.17 5.05
CA GLY A 530 -16.73 20.33 5.66
C GLY A 530 -16.58 21.59 4.82
N LEU A 531 -17.71 22.06 4.28
CA LEU A 531 -17.77 23.23 3.38
C LEU A 531 -17.31 24.53 4.05
N ASP A 532 -17.55 24.66 5.37
CA ASP A 532 -17.14 25.82 6.16
C ASP A 532 -15.61 26.05 6.18
N VAL A 533 -14.82 25.00 6.01
CA VAL A 533 -13.35 25.12 5.96
C VAL A 533 -12.95 25.92 4.72
N GLY A 534 -13.44 25.53 3.54
CA GLY A 534 -13.22 26.27 2.29
C GLY A 534 -13.80 27.68 2.33
N TRP A 535 -15.00 27.83 2.89
CA TRP A 535 -15.68 29.11 3.04
C TRP A 535 -14.91 30.12 3.90
N ARG A 536 -14.40 29.69 5.07
CA ARG A 536 -13.56 30.56 5.93
C ARG A 536 -12.26 30.95 5.23
N ILE A 537 -11.61 30.00 4.56
CA ILE A 537 -10.39 30.27 3.78
C ILE A 537 -10.67 31.30 2.67
N ARG A 538 -11.77 31.17 1.91
CA ARG A 538 -12.14 32.15 0.88
C ARG A 538 -12.37 33.53 1.48
N LYS A 539 -13.09 33.64 2.61
CA LYS A 539 -13.32 34.90 3.30
C LYS A 539 -12.03 35.58 3.78
N GLU A 540 -11.15 34.79 4.42
CA GLU A 540 -9.88 35.32 4.95
C GLU A 540 -8.95 35.80 3.84
N PHE A 541 -8.89 35.07 2.73
CA PHE A 541 -7.99 35.36 1.62
C PHE A 541 -8.67 36.04 0.40
N LYS A 542 -9.84 36.62 0.58
CA LYS A 542 -10.58 37.34 -0.48
C LYS A 542 -9.72 38.39 -1.18
N HIS A 543 -8.83 39.06 -0.44
CA HIS A 543 -7.90 40.06 -0.95
C HIS A 543 -6.86 39.52 -1.96
N LEU A 544 -6.68 38.19 -2.04
CA LEU A 544 -5.78 37.53 -3.00
C LEU A 544 -6.50 37.03 -4.27
N GLU A 545 -7.81 37.21 -4.37
CA GLU A 545 -8.57 36.86 -5.55
C GLU A 545 -8.21 37.80 -6.72
N LYS A 546 -8.04 37.22 -7.90
CA LYS A 546 -7.74 38.01 -9.10
C LYS A 546 -9.02 38.68 -9.60
N PRO A 547 -9.00 40.01 -9.85
CA PRO A 547 -10.14 40.70 -10.43
C PRO A 547 -10.57 40.05 -11.76
N GLY A 548 -11.89 39.94 -11.97
CA GLY A 548 -12.46 39.43 -13.23
C GLY A 548 -12.45 37.88 -13.38
N VAL A 549 -11.95 37.13 -12.38
CA VAL A 549 -12.04 35.67 -12.38
C VAL A 549 -13.34 35.24 -11.71
N ARG A 550 -14.18 34.46 -12.43
CA ARG A 550 -15.42 33.87 -11.87
C ARG A 550 -15.09 33.05 -10.63
N GLN A 551 -15.85 33.26 -9.57
CA GLN A 551 -15.81 32.46 -8.35
C GLN A 551 -17.14 31.71 -8.18
N PRO A 552 -17.14 30.43 -7.76
CA PRO A 552 -18.38 29.75 -7.47
C PRO A 552 -19.02 30.27 -6.18
N LEU A 553 -20.32 30.42 -6.18
CA LEU A 553 -21.11 30.94 -5.07
C LEU A 553 -21.92 29.87 -4.35
N ALA A 554 -22.08 28.71 -4.96
CA ALA A 554 -22.91 27.62 -4.48
C ALA A 554 -22.56 27.15 -3.06
N GLU A 555 -21.28 26.87 -2.79
CA GLU A 555 -20.84 26.48 -1.44
C GLU A 555 -21.00 27.61 -0.42
N ASP A 556 -20.83 28.85 -0.82
CA ASP A 556 -20.99 30.00 0.07
C ASP A 556 -22.46 30.10 0.51
N ARG A 557 -23.40 29.96 -0.41
CA ARG A 557 -24.85 29.92 -0.11
C ARG A 557 -25.21 28.78 0.83
N LEU A 558 -24.69 27.57 0.59
CA LEU A 558 -24.91 26.45 1.50
C LEU A 558 -24.37 26.74 2.91
N CYS A 559 -23.19 27.33 3.00
CA CYS A 559 -22.63 27.71 4.30
C CYS A 559 -23.44 28.78 5.02
N GLU A 560 -23.99 29.78 4.30
CA GLU A 560 -24.90 30.80 4.83
C GLU A 560 -26.21 30.18 5.36
N MET A 561 -26.65 29.08 4.79
CA MET A 561 -27.80 28.30 5.28
C MET A 561 -27.43 27.36 6.47
N GLY A 562 -26.19 27.39 6.98
CA GLY A 562 -25.70 26.50 8.05
C GLY A 562 -25.42 25.06 7.61
N ARG A 563 -25.37 24.80 6.31
CA ARG A 563 -25.15 23.49 5.71
C ARG A 563 -23.64 23.27 5.50
N TYR A 564 -22.96 22.74 6.51
CA TYR A 564 -21.50 22.56 6.48
C TYR A 564 -21.05 21.15 6.10
N GLY A 565 -21.96 20.31 5.60
CA GLY A 565 -21.68 18.94 5.19
C GLY A 565 -22.06 17.90 6.26
N GLN A 566 -21.41 16.74 6.22
CA GLN A 566 -21.74 15.59 7.08
C GLN A 566 -21.74 15.91 8.58
N LYS A 567 -20.89 16.82 9.03
CA LYS A 567 -20.78 17.18 10.45
C LYS A 567 -22.01 17.91 11.00
N THR A 568 -22.79 18.55 10.12
CA THR A 568 -24.05 19.23 10.47
C THR A 568 -25.27 18.48 9.95
N GLY A 569 -25.08 17.27 9.40
CA GLY A 569 -26.14 16.45 8.82
C GLY A 569 -26.62 16.94 7.45
N ALA A 570 -26.10 18.05 6.94
CA ALA A 570 -26.46 18.60 5.63
C ALA A 570 -25.34 19.44 5.02
N GLY A 571 -25.14 19.33 3.73
CA GLY A 571 -24.29 20.12 2.87
C GLY A 571 -24.92 20.17 1.48
N TRP A 572 -24.22 19.72 0.45
CA TRP A 572 -24.78 19.44 -0.89
C TRP A 572 -25.89 18.36 -0.80
N TYR A 573 -25.70 17.38 0.10
CA TYR A 573 -26.66 16.33 0.42
C TYR A 573 -27.20 16.50 1.84
N LYS A 574 -28.32 15.84 2.15
CA LYS A 574 -28.70 15.48 3.51
C LYS A 574 -28.04 14.15 3.89
N TYR A 575 -27.83 13.91 5.17
CA TYR A 575 -27.20 12.68 5.69
C TYR A 575 -28.09 12.03 6.75
N ASP A 576 -28.31 10.72 6.61
CA ASP A 576 -28.99 9.91 7.62
C ASP A 576 -28.06 9.62 8.83
N GLU A 577 -28.59 8.95 9.84
CA GLU A 577 -27.84 8.54 11.04
C GLU A 577 -26.61 7.65 10.72
N ASN A 578 -26.64 6.94 9.59
CA ASN A 578 -25.54 6.12 9.08
C ASN A 578 -24.56 6.90 8.18
N ARG A 579 -24.74 8.21 8.04
CA ARG A 579 -23.99 9.11 7.16
C ARG A 579 -24.12 8.77 5.66
N ARG A 580 -25.27 8.22 5.25
CA ARG A 580 -25.57 8.01 3.84
C ARG A 580 -26.11 9.30 3.25
N ALA A 581 -25.58 9.65 2.08
CA ALA A 581 -26.04 10.82 1.33
C ALA A 581 -27.46 10.59 0.80
N ILE A 582 -28.33 11.56 1.00
CA ILE A 582 -29.70 11.61 0.51
C ILE A 582 -29.84 12.88 -0.31
N PHE A 583 -30.35 12.77 -1.51
CA PHE A 583 -30.62 13.91 -2.37
C PHE A 583 -31.60 14.90 -1.69
N ASP A 584 -31.31 16.18 -1.82
CA ASP A 584 -32.14 17.26 -1.26
C ASP A 584 -32.49 18.28 -2.35
N PRO A 585 -33.71 18.25 -2.91
CA PRO A 585 -34.09 19.15 -3.99
C PRO A 585 -34.00 20.63 -3.60
N THR A 586 -34.12 20.96 -2.31
CA THR A 586 -34.01 22.35 -1.86
C THR A 586 -32.63 22.97 -2.13
N VAL A 587 -31.60 22.14 -2.34
CA VAL A 587 -30.26 22.66 -2.71
C VAL A 587 -30.25 23.12 -4.15
N GLU A 588 -30.79 22.36 -5.09
CA GLU A 588 -30.86 22.75 -6.51
C GLU A 588 -31.73 24.00 -6.73
N GLU A 589 -32.76 24.23 -5.89
CA GLU A 589 -33.60 25.42 -5.94
C GLU A 589 -32.88 26.69 -5.45
N ASN A 590 -31.85 26.55 -4.60
CA ASN A 590 -31.18 27.69 -3.93
C ASN A 590 -29.75 27.92 -4.43
N VAL A 591 -29.20 27.09 -5.27
CA VAL A 591 -27.86 27.18 -5.85
C VAL A 591 -27.93 27.59 -7.30
#